data_8aa1c9d644673b648a41f7395e8d9b7b
#
_entry.id   8aa1c9d644673b648a41f7395e8d9b7b
#
_cell.length_a   1.000
_cell.length_b   1.000
_cell.length_c   1.000
_cell.angle_alpha   90.00
_cell.angle_beta   90.00
_cell.angle_gamma   90.00
#
_symmetry.space_group_name_H-M   'P 1'
#
loop_
_entity.id
_entity.type
_entity.pdbx_description
1 polymer ?
#
loop_
_entity_poly.entity_id
_entity_poly.type
_entity_poly.pdbx_seq_one_letter_code
_entity_poly.pdbx_strand_id
1 'polypeptide(L)'
;GIPILILVEGLSAAGKGTLINRIIQPLDPRGFKVSCIASPNRDEQLRPFLWRFWNRTPSTGRIAIFDRSWYRNLLDADIDNRMSEAGLTKAYVDVRAFERQLRDGGTIILKFFLDITQQEQAARLAALQANPATAWRVDDAVLQRLGRYKEYTQAVIRMFRESDVDAPIPWVKLKAKNSYLATATAQKMMIEVLGKRVRLAKGRGISVPKPANPKPMPRYDKAPKLSDVDLSQTLSKKEYLKIVEEK
;
A
#
# COMPACT_ATOMS: atom_id res chain seq x y z
N GLY A 1 -7.03 -17.00 13.21
CA GLY A 1 -5.75 -16.32 12.99
C GLY A 1 -5.94 -14.84 12.72
N ILE A 2 -4.88 -14.06 12.78
CA ILE A 2 -4.90 -12.62 12.50
C ILE A 2 -4.21 -12.41 11.14
N PRO A 3 -4.82 -11.73 10.17
CA PRO A 3 -4.15 -11.37 8.93
C PRO A 3 -3.14 -10.25 9.18
N ILE A 4 -1.94 -10.36 8.61
CA ILE A 4 -0.84 -9.39 8.78
C ILE A 4 -0.38 -8.92 7.40
N LEU A 5 -0.31 -7.62 7.21
CA LEU A 5 0.23 -6.99 6.02
C LEU A 5 1.46 -6.16 6.37
N ILE A 6 2.58 -6.43 5.73
CA ILE A 6 3.84 -5.71 5.92
C ILE A 6 4.18 -4.99 4.62
N LEU A 7 4.28 -3.67 4.68
CA LEU A 7 4.70 -2.84 3.57
C LEU A 7 6.14 -2.38 3.78
N VAL A 8 6.98 -2.58 2.77
CA VAL A 8 8.39 -2.19 2.80
C VAL A 8 8.67 -1.23 1.65
N GLU A 9 8.91 0.03 1.99
CA GLU A 9 9.23 1.11 1.07
C GLU A 9 10.64 1.67 1.30
N GLY A 10 11.12 2.48 0.42
CA GLY A 10 12.41 3.14 0.50
C GLY A 10 13.10 3.27 -0.85
N LEU A 11 14.18 4.04 -0.87
CA LEU A 11 15.00 4.32 -2.04
C LEU A 11 15.54 3.04 -2.72
N SER A 12 15.95 3.16 -3.97
CA SER A 12 16.73 2.12 -4.63
C SER A 12 18.02 1.89 -3.84
N ALA A 13 18.49 0.64 -3.77
CA ALA A 13 19.64 0.21 -2.98
C ALA A 13 19.54 0.44 -1.44
N ALA A 14 18.39 0.84 -0.89
CA ALA A 14 18.21 1.00 0.56
C ALA A 14 18.26 -0.32 1.34
N GLY A 15 18.12 -1.47 0.67
CA GLY A 15 18.21 -2.80 1.31
C GLY A 15 16.85 -3.43 1.64
N LYS A 16 15.78 -3.08 0.92
CA LYS A 16 14.43 -3.65 1.10
C LYS A 16 14.44 -5.17 1.07
N GLY A 17 14.99 -5.78 0.02
CA GLY A 17 15.07 -7.23 -0.10
C GLY A 17 15.86 -7.89 1.04
N THR A 18 16.94 -7.26 1.53
CA THR A 18 17.71 -7.73 2.69
C THR A 18 16.85 -7.73 3.95
N LEU A 19 16.08 -6.66 4.19
CA LEU A 19 15.15 -6.58 5.32
C LEU A 19 14.09 -7.66 5.22
N ILE A 20 13.45 -7.81 4.06
CA ILE A 20 12.41 -8.81 3.82
C ILE A 20 12.98 -10.23 4.06
N ASN A 21 14.13 -10.56 3.49
CA ASN A 21 14.76 -11.87 3.70
C ASN A 21 15.00 -12.17 5.17
N ARG A 22 15.47 -11.20 5.95
CA ARG A 22 15.71 -11.39 7.40
C ARG A 22 14.40 -11.47 8.21
N ILE A 23 13.34 -10.82 7.76
CA ILE A 23 12.01 -10.95 8.38
C ILE A 23 11.44 -12.34 8.14
N ILE A 24 11.55 -12.87 6.93
CA ILE A 24 10.95 -14.17 6.57
C ILE A 24 11.75 -15.37 7.01
N GLN A 25 13.06 -15.22 7.22
CA GLN A 25 13.95 -16.33 7.56
C GLN A 25 13.47 -17.18 8.75
N PRO A 26 12.95 -16.62 9.86
CA PRO A 26 12.43 -17.41 10.98
C PRO A 26 10.98 -17.86 10.80
N LEU A 27 10.31 -17.53 9.69
CA LEU A 27 8.89 -17.83 9.49
C LEU A 27 8.69 -19.14 8.70
N ASP A 28 7.57 -19.81 8.97
CA ASP A 28 7.15 -20.96 8.16
C ASP A 28 6.78 -20.48 6.74
N PRO A 29 7.42 -21.00 5.68
CA PRO A 29 7.14 -20.60 4.29
C PRO A 29 5.67 -20.74 3.88
N ARG A 30 4.93 -21.65 4.50
CA ARG A 30 3.49 -21.82 4.25
C ARG A 30 2.65 -20.70 4.85
N GLY A 31 3.20 -19.94 5.80
CA GLY A 31 2.50 -18.88 6.55
C GLY A 31 2.50 -17.52 5.90
N PHE A 32 3.37 -17.27 4.92
CA PHE A 32 3.52 -15.95 4.32
C PHE A 32 3.59 -15.99 2.78
N LYS A 33 3.38 -14.82 2.19
CA LYS A 33 3.59 -14.57 0.76
C LYS A 33 4.31 -13.23 0.58
N VAL A 34 5.38 -13.21 -0.20
CA VAL A 34 6.08 -11.99 -0.61
C VAL A 34 5.62 -11.60 -2.01
N SER A 35 5.26 -10.34 -2.19
CA SER A 35 4.87 -9.77 -3.47
C SER A 35 5.78 -8.60 -3.81
N CYS A 36 6.62 -8.75 -4.85
CA CYS A 36 7.37 -7.65 -5.44
C CYS A 36 6.44 -6.89 -6.38
N ILE A 37 6.18 -5.63 -6.07
CA ILE A 37 5.26 -4.79 -6.85
C ILE A 37 6.04 -4.10 -7.97
N ALA A 38 5.89 -4.62 -9.17
CA ALA A 38 6.40 -4.01 -10.40
C ALA A 38 5.41 -2.99 -10.98
N SER A 39 5.76 -2.36 -12.09
CA SER A 39 4.84 -1.53 -12.87
C SER A 39 3.58 -2.32 -13.24
N PRO A 40 2.41 -1.68 -13.29
CA PRO A 40 1.17 -2.37 -13.63
C PRO A 40 1.22 -2.91 -15.06
N ASN A 41 0.75 -4.15 -15.25
CA ASN A 41 0.56 -4.72 -16.57
C ASN A 41 -0.67 -4.11 -17.25
N ARG A 42 -0.91 -4.48 -18.54
CA ARG A 42 -2.01 -3.90 -19.33
C ARG A 42 -3.39 -4.13 -18.68
N ASP A 43 -3.65 -5.32 -18.14
CA ASP A 43 -4.92 -5.65 -17.49
C ASP A 43 -5.09 -4.85 -16.19
N GLU A 44 -4.03 -4.70 -15.38
CA GLU A 44 -4.04 -3.89 -14.17
C GLU A 44 -4.23 -2.39 -14.45
N GLN A 45 -3.73 -1.88 -15.59
CA GLN A 45 -3.93 -0.49 -16.02
C GLN A 45 -5.37 -0.16 -16.41
N LEU A 46 -6.13 -1.14 -16.89
CA LEU A 46 -7.54 -0.99 -17.24
C LEU A 46 -8.48 -1.07 -16.03
N ARG A 47 -7.95 -1.27 -14.84
CA ARG A 47 -8.72 -1.44 -13.59
C ARG A 47 -8.45 -0.32 -12.61
N PRO A 48 -9.31 -0.10 -11.61
CA PRO A 48 -9.05 0.88 -10.55
C PRO A 48 -7.69 0.62 -9.89
N PHE A 49 -6.96 1.68 -9.58
CA PHE A 49 -5.58 1.66 -9.08
C PHE A 49 -5.33 0.64 -7.96
N LEU A 50 -6.23 0.53 -6.97
CA LEU A 50 -6.06 -0.35 -5.82
C LEU A 50 -6.47 -1.80 -6.09
N TRP A 51 -7.10 -2.10 -7.23
CA TRP A 51 -7.58 -3.44 -7.55
C TRP A 51 -6.48 -4.51 -7.50
N ARG A 52 -5.33 -4.22 -8.08
CA ARG A 52 -4.18 -5.14 -8.11
C ARG A 52 -3.64 -5.53 -6.73
N PHE A 53 -3.90 -4.70 -5.73
CA PHE A 53 -3.47 -4.93 -4.35
C PHE A 53 -4.48 -5.76 -3.56
N TRP A 54 -5.78 -5.60 -3.83
CA TRP A 54 -6.83 -6.41 -3.20
C TRP A 54 -6.56 -7.90 -3.32
N ASN A 55 -6.19 -8.37 -4.50
CA ASN A 55 -5.93 -9.79 -4.78
C ASN A 55 -4.66 -10.33 -4.10
N ARG A 56 -3.87 -9.46 -3.45
CA ARG A 56 -2.62 -9.80 -2.78
C ARG A 56 -2.69 -9.58 -1.27
N THR A 57 -3.82 -9.12 -0.75
CA THR A 57 -4.04 -8.95 0.70
C THR A 57 -4.00 -10.29 1.42
N PRO A 58 -3.58 -10.31 2.70
CA PRO A 58 -3.48 -11.56 3.45
C PRO A 58 -4.85 -12.10 3.81
N SER A 59 -5.04 -13.40 3.66
CA SER A 59 -6.17 -14.10 4.28
C SER A 59 -5.97 -14.26 5.78
N THR A 60 -7.03 -14.60 6.50
CA THR A 60 -7.00 -14.82 7.96
C THR A 60 -5.90 -15.80 8.37
N GLY A 61 -5.04 -15.39 9.29
CA GLY A 61 -3.91 -16.20 9.79
C GLY A 61 -2.71 -16.28 8.85
N ARG A 62 -2.65 -15.45 7.81
CA ARG A 62 -1.54 -15.38 6.86
C ARG A 62 -0.84 -14.03 6.92
N ILE A 63 0.38 -13.99 6.43
CA ILE A 63 1.20 -12.78 6.32
C ILE A 63 1.40 -12.46 4.84
N ALA A 64 1.08 -11.25 4.43
CA ALA A 64 1.49 -10.73 3.12
C ALA A 64 2.58 -9.68 3.33
N ILE A 65 3.65 -9.76 2.56
CA ILE A 65 4.78 -8.81 2.59
C ILE A 65 4.91 -8.19 1.21
N PHE A 66 4.86 -6.88 1.13
CA PHE A 66 4.98 -6.16 -0.12
C PHE A 66 6.35 -5.47 -0.20
N ASP A 67 7.19 -5.88 -1.17
CA ASP A 67 8.34 -5.09 -1.60
C ASP A 67 7.84 -4.03 -2.56
N ARG A 68 7.75 -2.80 -2.09
CA ARG A 68 6.97 -1.69 -2.64
C ARG A 68 5.46 -1.95 -2.56
N SER A 69 4.67 -0.89 -2.60
CA SER A 69 3.23 -0.98 -2.40
C SER A 69 2.50 0.03 -3.28
N TRP A 70 1.24 0.32 -2.97
CA TRP A 70 0.46 1.40 -3.57
C TRP A 70 1.12 2.77 -3.38
N TYR A 71 1.89 2.96 -2.32
CA TYR A 71 2.62 4.20 -2.08
C TYR A 71 3.68 4.49 -3.14
N ARG A 72 4.29 3.45 -3.72
CA ARG A 72 5.24 3.63 -4.81
C ARG A 72 4.66 4.38 -5.99
N ASN A 73 3.44 4.07 -6.37
CA ASN A 73 2.77 4.75 -7.48
C ASN A 73 2.48 6.22 -7.16
N LEU A 74 2.13 6.52 -5.91
CA LEU A 74 1.90 7.90 -5.46
C LEU A 74 3.20 8.70 -5.40
N LEU A 75 4.28 8.11 -4.90
CA LEU A 75 5.60 8.72 -4.89
C LEU A 75 6.08 9.02 -6.33
N ASP A 76 5.97 8.05 -7.25
CA ASP A 76 6.36 8.24 -8.63
C ASP A 76 5.45 9.30 -9.33
N ALA A 77 4.17 9.34 -9.02
CA ALA A 77 3.25 10.34 -9.58
C ALA A 77 3.52 11.75 -9.05
N ASP A 78 3.87 11.90 -7.79
CA ASP A 78 4.26 13.16 -7.17
C ASP A 78 5.58 13.68 -7.77
N ILE A 79 6.62 12.84 -7.80
CA ILE A 79 7.93 13.20 -8.33
C ILE A 79 7.87 13.57 -9.82
N ASP A 80 7.11 12.83 -10.61
CA ASP A 80 7.02 13.02 -12.06
C ASP A 80 5.92 14.01 -12.48
N ASN A 81 5.25 14.66 -11.51
CA ASN A 81 4.13 15.58 -11.74
C ASN A 81 3.02 14.96 -12.64
N ARG A 82 2.79 13.64 -12.50
CA ARG A 82 1.77 12.91 -13.29
C ARG A 82 0.35 13.09 -12.77
N MET A 83 0.19 13.66 -11.58
CA MET A 83 -1.08 14.00 -10.95
C MET A 83 -1.09 15.46 -10.51
N SER A 84 -2.25 16.11 -10.58
CA SER A 84 -2.45 17.41 -9.94
C SER A 84 -2.43 17.26 -8.41
N GLU A 85 -2.23 18.36 -7.68
CA GLU A 85 -2.29 18.38 -6.21
C GLU A 85 -3.62 17.81 -5.68
N ALA A 86 -4.74 18.20 -6.28
CA ALA A 86 -6.06 17.68 -5.92
C ALA A 86 -6.19 16.17 -6.21
N GLY A 87 -5.65 15.72 -7.35
CA GLY A 87 -5.62 14.31 -7.72
C GLY A 87 -4.81 13.47 -6.75
N LEU A 88 -3.63 13.96 -6.36
CA LEU A 88 -2.75 13.30 -5.40
C LEU A 88 -3.38 13.24 -4.01
N THR A 89 -3.98 14.32 -3.54
CA THR A 89 -4.72 14.36 -2.28
C THR A 89 -5.85 13.34 -2.26
N LYS A 90 -6.65 13.28 -3.34
CA LYS A 90 -7.71 12.28 -3.48
C LYS A 90 -7.15 10.85 -3.45
N ALA A 91 -6.05 10.59 -4.14
CA ALA A 91 -5.42 9.27 -4.15
C ALA A 91 -4.96 8.84 -2.74
N TYR A 92 -4.45 9.76 -1.91
CA TYR A 92 -4.16 9.46 -0.50
C TYR A 92 -5.43 9.19 0.32
N VAL A 93 -6.54 9.88 0.07
CA VAL A 93 -7.83 9.59 0.70
C VAL A 93 -8.28 8.17 0.36
N ASP A 94 -8.19 7.77 -0.91
CA ASP A 94 -8.56 6.43 -1.38
C ASP A 94 -7.68 5.36 -0.73
N VAL A 95 -6.36 5.60 -0.60
CA VAL A 95 -5.43 4.70 0.10
C VAL A 95 -5.79 4.56 1.58
N ARG A 96 -6.08 5.67 2.28
CA ARG A 96 -6.51 5.60 3.69
C ARG A 96 -7.82 4.83 3.85
N ALA A 97 -8.77 5.02 2.93
CA ALA A 97 -10.02 4.25 2.93
C ALA A 97 -9.77 2.75 2.74
N PHE A 98 -8.88 2.38 1.82
CA PHE A 98 -8.46 1.02 1.57
C PHE A 98 -7.79 0.38 2.81
N GLU A 99 -6.80 1.07 3.41
CA GLU A 99 -6.14 0.59 4.62
C GLU A 99 -7.12 0.48 5.80
N ARG A 100 -8.09 1.41 5.91
CA ARG A 100 -9.15 1.34 6.92
C ARG A 100 -10.01 0.11 6.73
N GLN A 101 -10.46 -0.20 5.53
CA GLN A 101 -11.25 -1.41 5.24
C GLN A 101 -10.49 -2.68 5.63
N LEU A 102 -9.19 -2.76 5.35
CA LEU A 102 -8.37 -3.89 5.78
C LEU A 102 -8.27 -3.98 7.31
N ARG A 103 -8.08 -2.86 8.00
CA ARG A 103 -8.03 -2.81 9.47
C ARG A 103 -9.37 -3.18 10.12
N ASP A 104 -10.47 -2.69 9.58
CA ASP A 104 -11.82 -3.00 10.04
C ASP A 104 -12.12 -4.50 9.86
N GLY A 105 -11.55 -5.13 8.81
CA GLY A 105 -11.51 -6.58 8.63
C GLY A 105 -10.53 -7.33 9.55
N GLY A 106 -9.87 -6.65 10.47
CA GLY A 106 -8.96 -7.24 11.47
C GLY A 106 -7.50 -7.36 11.04
N THR A 107 -7.13 -6.84 9.87
CA THR A 107 -5.74 -6.88 9.38
C THR A 107 -4.85 -5.92 10.17
N ILE A 108 -3.70 -6.42 10.63
CA ILE A 108 -2.63 -5.59 11.16
C ILE A 108 -1.77 -5.11 10.00
N ILE A 109 -1.63 -3.81 9.82
CA ILE A 109 -0.79 -3.21 8.78
C ILE A 109 0.47 -2.63 9.44
N LEU A 110 1.64 -3.12 9.05
CA LEU A 110 2.95 -2.63 9.46
C LEU A 110 3.63 -1.97 8.26
N LYS A 111 4.09 -0.74 8.43
CA LYS A 111 4.67 0.07 7.36
C LYS A 111 6.11 0.42 7.70
N PHE A 112 7.09 -0.05 6.92
CA PHE A 112 8.51 0.20 7.09
C PHE A 112 9.08 0.98 5.93
N PHE A 113 9.73 2.10 6.22
CA PHE A 113 10.44 2.91 5.24
C PHE A 113 11.95 2.86 5.51
N LEU A 114 12.72 2.36 4.55
CA LEU A 114 14.18 2.31 4.64
C LEU A 114 14.78 3.62 4.16
N ASP A 115 15.33 4.38 5.09
CA ASP A 115 15.94 5.67 4.87
C ASP A 115 17.47 5.55 4.79
N ILE A 116 18.03 6.10 3.71
CA ILE A 116 19.48 6.26 3.48
C ILE A 116 19.75 7.64 2.90
N THR A 117 20.95 8.17 3.14
CA THR A 117 21.38 9.44 2.54
C THR A 117 21.65 9.28 1.04
N GLN A 118 21.61 10.38 0.30
CA GLN A 118 21.97 10.39 -1.13
C GLN A 118 23.38 9.84 -1.36
N GLN A 119 24.34 10.22 -0.52
CA GLN A 119 25.72 9.72 -0.60
C GLN A 119 25.79 8.20 -0.41
N GLU A 120 25.09 7.67 0.59
CA GLU A 120 25.03 6.23 0.84
C GLU A 120 24.37 5.50 -0.34
N GLN A 121 23.28 6.07 -0.89
CA GLN A 121 22.61 5.51 -2.06
C GLN A 121 23.54 5.45 -3.26
N ALA A 122 24.25 6.54 -3.56
CA ALA A 122 25.22 6.59 -4.66
C ALA A 122 26.33 5.56 -4.50
N ALA A 123 26.91 5.45 -3.30
CA ALA A 123 27.95 4.47 -3.02
C ALA A 123 27.47 3.03 -3.22
N ARG A 124 26.24 2.69 -2.76
CA ARG A 124 25.66 1.36 -2.95
C ARG A 124 25.33 1.05 -4.40
N LEU A 125 24.81 2.01 -5.14
CA LEU A 125 24.54 1.84 -6.57
C LEU A 125 25.82 1.62 -7.36
N ALA A 126 26.90 2.38 -7.07
CA ALA A 126 28.20 2.19 -7.67
C ALA A 126 28.77 0.78 -7.38
N ALA A 127 28.66 0.31 -6.13
CA ALA A 127 29.08 -1.04 -5.75
C ALA A 127 28.29 -2.14 -6.48
N LEU A 128 26.97 -1.97 -6.63
CA LEU A 128 26.13 -2.90 -7.39
C LEU A 128 26.51 -2.93 -8.87
N GLN A 129 26.82 -1.76 -9.45
CA GLN A 129 27.18 -1.60 -10.87
C GLN A 129 28.56 -2.19 -11.17
N ALA A 130 29.50 -2.08 -10.23
CA ALA A 130 30.84 -2.65 -10.35
C ALA A 130 30.88 -4.18 -10.30
N ASN A 131 29.87 -4.83 -9.74
CA ASN A 131 29.81 -6.28 -9.65
C ASN A 131 28.96 -6.86 -10.81
N PRO A 132 29.53 -7.65 -11.72
CA PRO A 132 28.81 -8.23 -12.86
C PRO A 132 27.55 -9.03 -12.49
N ALA A 133 27.54 -9.67 -11.33
CA ALA A 133 26.40 -10.45 -10.84
C ALA A 133 25.21 -9.56 -10.41
N THR A 134 25.44 -8.27 -10.17
CA THR A 134 24.39 -7.34 -9.67
C THR A 134 24.22 -6.10 -10.53
N ALA A 135 25.08 -5.86 -11.51
CA ALA A 135 25.05 -4.67 -12.38
C ALA A 135 23.68 -4.48 -13.07
N TRP A 136 23.01 -5.56 -13.43
CA TRP A 136 21.67 -5.55 -14.05
C TRP A 136 20.58 -4.88 -13.17
N ARG A 137 20.86 -4.67 -11.87
CA ARG A 137 19.92 -3.98 -10.94
C ARG A 137 19.97 -2.46 -11.04
N VAL A 138 20.96 -1.92 -11.75
CA VAL A 138 21.19 -0.48 -11.88
C VAL A 138 20.96 -0.09 -13.33
N ASP A 139 19.72 0.23 -13.66
CA ASP A 139 19.33 0.76 -14.94
C ASP A 139 19.32 2.30 -14.95
N ASP A 140 19.13 2.89 -16.12
CA ASP A 140 19.09 4.34 -16.31
C ASP A 140 17.99 5.00 -15.46
N ALA A 141 16.84 4.34 -15.27
CA ALA A 141 15.77 4.86 -14.46
C ALA A 141 16.17 4.96 -12.97
N VAL A 142 16.97 4.02 -12.46
CA VAL A 142 17.51 4.07 -11.11
C VAL A 142 18.51 5.22 -10.95
N LEU A 143 19.38 5.45 -11.95
CA LEU A 143 20.34 6.55 -11.94
C LEU A 143 19.66 7.92 -12.04
N GLN A 144 18.65 8.07 -12.91
CA GLN A 144 17.87 9.29 -13.00
C GLN A 144 17.18 9.64 -11.67
N ARG A 145 16.66 8.65 -10.95
CA ARG A 145 16.07 8.85 -9.63
C ARG A 145 17.06 9.28 -8.57
N LEU A 146 18.30 8.83 -8.64
CA LEU A 146 19.38 9.30 -7.75
C LEU A 146 19.59 10.82 -7.91
N GLY A 147 19.54 11.34 -9.13
CA GLY A 147 19.62 12.77 -9.41
C GLY A 147 18.46 13.58 -8.82
N ARG A 148 17.29 12.94 -8.59
CA ARG A 148 16.07 13.56 -8.05
C ARG A 148 15.85 13.26 -6.56
N TYR A 149 16.91 13.11 -5.79
CA TYR A 149 16.84 12.76 -4.37
C TYR A 149 16.03 13.77 -3.54
N LYS A 150 16.14 15.07 -3.84
CA LYS A 150 15.43 16.13 -3.10
C LYS A 150 13.92 16.02 -3.30
N GLU A 151 13.47 15.86 -4.55
CA GLU A 151 12.06 15.70 -4.89
C GLU A 151 11.51 14.42 -4.26
N TYR A 152 12.28 13.33 -4.32
CA TYR A 152 11.90 12.08 -3.66
C TYR A 152 11.72 12.27 -2.15
N THR A 153 12.63 12.99 -1.50
CA THR A 153 12.53 13.25 -0.05
C THR A 153 11.29 14.07 0.29
N GLN A 154 10.94 15.07 -0.52
CA GLN A 154 9.72 15.86 -0.34
C GLN A 154 8.46 15.02 -0.52
N ALA A 155 8.42 14.19 -1.55
CA ALA A 155 7.32 13.25 -1.79
C ALA A 155 7.15 12.26 -0.62
N VAL A 156 8.25 11.78 -0.03
CA VAL A 156 8.22 10.90 1.16
C VAL A 156 7.69 11.62 2.39
N ILE A 157 8.07 12.88 2.62
CA ILE A 157 7.53 13.68 3.73
C ILE A 157 6.03 13.85 3.56
N ARG A 158 5.56 14.15 2.34
CA ARG A 158 4.14 14.22 2.00
C ARG A 158 3.46 12.87 2.26
N MET A 159 4.04 11.78 1.77
CA MET A 159 3.51 10.44 1.98
C MET A 159 3.27 10.15 3.47
N PHE A 160 4.22 10.42 4.35
CA PHE A 160 4.05 10.22 5.79
C PHE A 160 2.92 11.09 6.34
N ARG A 161 2.92 12.38 6.02
CA ARG A 161 1.88 13.31 6.47
C ARG A 161 0.48 12.87 6.06
N GLU A 162 0.31 12.49 4.78
CA GLU A 162 -1.00 12.16 4.22
C GLU A 162 -1.48 10.75 4.62
N SER A 163 -0.57 9.80 4.82
CA SER A 163 -0.94 8.41 5.11
C SER A 163 -1.02 8.05 6.59
N ASP A 164 -0.43 8.86 7.47
CA ASP A 164 -0.45 8.60 8.90
C ASP A 164 -1.60 9.30 9.65
N VAL A 165 -2.39 10.11 8.95
CA VAL A 165 -3.66 10.63 9.48
C VAL A 165 -4.53 9.44 9.86
N ASP A 166 -4.97 9.31 11.07
CA ASP A 166 -5.80 8.20 11.59
C ASP A 166 -5.16 6.80 11.52
N ALA A 167 -3.86 6.70 11.27
CA ALA A 167 -3.17 5.41 11.28
C ALA A 167 -2.85 4.97 12.71
N PRO A 168 -3.39 3.85 13.22
CA PRO A 168 -3.09 3.37 14.58
C PRO A 168 -1.64 2.89 14.71
N ILE A 169 -1.00 2.57 13.60
CA ILE A 169 0.41 2.21 13.48
C ILE A 169 0.98 3.07 12.36
N PRO A 170 1.72 4.15 12.68
CA PRO A 170 2.32 5.02 11.67
C PRO A 170 3.48 4.34 10.96
N TRP A 171 4.02 4.99 9.94
CA TRP A 171 5.25 4.57 9.29
C TRP A 171 6.42 4.51 10.27
N VAL A 172 7.18 3.42 10.19
CA VAL A 172 8.44 3.27 10.90
C VAL A 172 9.60 3.58 9.97
N LYS A 173 10.23 4.72 10.19
CA LYS A 173 11.42 5.13 9.45
C LYS A 173 12.64 4.40 9.99
N LEU A 174 13.22 3.51 9.19
CA LEU A 174 14.40 2.70 9.55
C LEU A 174 15.66 3.36 8.99
N LYS A 175 16.63 3.70 9.84
CA LYS A 175 17.95 4.17 9.41
C LYS A 175 18.73 3.00 8.79
N ALA A 176 18.66 2.86 7.46
CA ALA A 176 19.13 1.67 6.74
C ALA A 176 20.60 1.72 6.31
N LYS A 177 21.39 2.70 6.79
CA LYS A 177 22.84 2.69 6.67
C LYS A 177 23.43 1.41 7.31
N ASN A 178 22.95 1.06 8.50
CA ASN A 178 23.25 -0.21 9.15
C ASN A 178 22.05 -1.17 8.98
N SER A 179 22.20 -2.17 8.12
CA SER A 179 21.14 -3.13 7.81
C SER A 179 20.74 -4.04 8.98
N TYR A 180 21.67 -4.33 9.91
CA TYR A 180 21.38 -5.12 11.10
C TYR A 180 20.53 -4.33 12.08
N LEU A 181 20.89 -3.08 12.33
CA LEU A 181 20.13 -2.19 13.21
C LEU A 181 18.71 -1.96 12.64
N ALA A 182 18.60 -1.71 11.34
CA ALA A 182 17.29 -1.56 10.68
C ALA A 182 16.43 -2.82 10.85
N THR A 183 17.03 -4.01 10.68
CA THR A 183 16.33 -5.28 10.87
C THR A 183 15.89 -5.47 12.33
N ALA A 184 16.78 -5.25 13.29
CA ALA A 184 16.47 -5.39 14.71
C ALA A 184 15.34 -4.43 15.15
N THR A 185 15.36 -3.19 14.63
CA THR A 185 14.31 -2.20 14.90
C THR A 185 12.95 -2.67 14.33
N ALA A 186 12.93 -3.15 13.09
CA ALA A 186 11.71 -3.68 12.47
C ALA A 186 11.17 -4.89 13.23
N GLN A 187 12.03 -5.86 13.55
CA GLN A 187 11.63 -7.06 14.31
C GLN A 187 11.14 -6.72 15.71
N LYS A 188 11.79 -5.80 16.43
CA LYS A 188 11.34 -5.33 17.74
C LYS A 188 9.93 -4.77 17.65
N MET A 189 9.67 -3.88 16.69
CA MET A 189 8.34 -3.31 16.50
C MET A 189 7.30 -4.38 16.14
N MET A 190 7.64 -5.31 15.27
CA MET A 190 6.76 -6.44 14.95
C MET A 190 6.39 -7.24 16.21
N ILE A 191 7.37 -7.59 17.04
CA ILE A 191 7.16 -8.34 18.30
C ILE A 191 6.25 -7.53 19.25
N GLU A 192 6.47 -6.24 19.39
CA GLU A 192 5.67 -5.38 20.26
C GLU A 192 4.21 -5.30 19.82
N VAL A 193 3.98 -5.01 18.52
CA VAL A 193 2.62 -4.87 17.97
C VAL A 193 1.89 -6.20 17.96
N LEU A 194 2.51 -7.25 17.43
CA LEU A 194 1.90 -8.57 17.33
C LEU A 194 1.72 -9.20 18.70
N GLY A 195 2.69 -9.03 19.61
CA GLY A 195 2.61 -9.50 20.98
C GLY A 195 1.47 -8.86 21.76
N LYS A 196 1.24 -7.56 21.62
CA LYS A 196 0.06 -6.88 22.19
C LYS A 196 -1.24 -7.48 21.65
N ARG A 197 -1.34 -7.67 20.34
CA ARG A 197 -2.55 -8.20 19.70
C ARG A 197 -2.83 -9.64 20.09
N VAL A 198 -1.79 -10.49 20.17
CA VAL A 198 -1.91 -11.88 20.61
C VAL A 198 -2.35 -11.96 22.09
N ARG A 199 -1.80 -11.12 22.97
CA ARG A 199 -2.22 -11.06 24.39
C ARG A 199 -3.68 -10.64 24.53
N LEU A 200 -4.10 -9.60 23.81
CA LEU A 200 -5.49 -9.16 23.78
C LEU A 200 -6.42 -10.25 23.26
N ALA A 201 -5.96 -11.00 22.29
CA ALA A 201 -6.70 -12.10 21.73
C ALA A 201 -6.85 -13.28 22.70
N LYS A 202 -5.79 -13.64 23.43
CA LYS A 202 -5.83 -14.71 24.46
C LYS A 202 -6.67 -14.32 25.68
N GLY A 203 -6.61 -13.04 26.10
CA GLY A 203 -7.37 -12.54 27.28
C GLY A 203 -8.87 -12.39 27.04
N ARG A 204 -9.33 -12.36 25.79
CA ARG A 204 -10.75 -12.14 25.45
C ARG A 204 -11.45 -13.38 24.90
N GLY A 205 -10.84 -14.59 24.96
CA GLY A 205 -11.39 -15.75 24.29
C GLY A 205 -11.87 -15.33 22.89
N ILE A 206 -11.00 -15.35 21.88
CA ILE A 206 -11.28 -14.67 20.60
C ILE A 206 -12.58 -15.17 20.02
N SER A 207 -13.67 -14.42 20.17
CA SER A 207 -14.60 -14.30 19.10
C SER A 207 -13.88 -13.44 18.04
N VAL A 208 -13.47 -14.03 16.94
CA VAL A 208 -13.28 -13.28 15.69
C VAL A 208 -14.52 -12.39 15.58
N PRO A 209 -14.41 -11.06 15.43
CA PRO A 209 -15.59 -10.28 15.11
C PRO A 209 -16.19 -11.00 13.91
N LYS A 210 -17.34 -11.64 14.10
CA LYS A 210 -18.14 -12.04 12.94
C LYS A 210 -18.17 -10.79 12.09
N PRO A 211 -17.77 -10.85 10.79
CA PRO A 211 -17.91 -9.69 9.92
C PRO A 211 -19.27 -9.14 10.25
N ALA A 212 -19.35 -7.88 10.69
CA ALA A 212 -20.61 -7.27 11.05
C ALA A 212 -21.52 -7.63 9.88
N ASN A 213 -22.52 -8.45 10.16
CA ASN A 213 -23.42 -8.88 9.09
C ASN A 213 -23.76 -7.58 8.37
N PRO A 214 -23.42 -7.41 7.08
CA PRO A 214 -23.75 -6.19 6.39
C PRO A 214 -25.20 -5.96 6.75
N LYS A 215 -25.51 -4.81 7.36
CA LYS A 215 -26.91 -4.47 7.66
C LYS A 215 -27.66 -4.88 6.43
N PRO A 216 -28.65 -5.78 6.51
CA PRO A 216 -29.32 -6.26 5.32
C PRO A 216 -29.63 -5.01 4.52
N MET A 217 -29.16 -4.96 3.27
CA MET A 217 -29.51 -3.84 2.39
C MET A 217 -31.02 -3.65 2.56
N PRO A 218 -31.48 -2.40 2.77
CA PRO A 218 -32.94 -2.17 2.92
C PRO A 218 -33.57 -2.97 1.80
N ARG A 219 -34.34 -4.00 2.15
CA ARG A 219 -35.16 -4.70 1.17
C ARG A 219 -36.05 -3.62 0.61
N TYR A 220 -35.81 -3.26 -0.62
CA TYR A 220 -36.82 -2.53 -1.38
C TYR A 220 -37.99 -3.51 -1.52
N ASP A 221 -38.89 -3.46 -0.55
CA ASP A 221 -40.10 -4.32 -0.54
C ASP A 221 -40.96 -4.09 -1.78
N LYS A 222 -40.58 -3.10 -2.59
CA LYS A 222 -41.10 -2.84 -3.93
C LYS A 222 -39.93 -2.34 -4.79
N ALA A 223 -38.99 -3.21 -5.16
CA ALA A 223 -38.19 -2.91 -6.34
C ALA A 223 -39.18 -2.72 -7.51
N PRO A 224 -39.19 -1.54 -8.18
CA PRO A 224 -40.06 -1.36 -9.34
C PRO A 224 -39.71 -2.49 -10.32
N LYS A 225 -40.71 -3.26 -10.72
CA LYS A 225 -40.50 -4.28 -11.76
C LYS A 225 -40.15 -3.55 -13.04
N LEU A 226 -39.33 -4.12 -13.89
CA LEU A 226 -39.04 -3.54 -15.20
C LEU A 226 -40.31 -3.24 -16.00
N SER A 227 -41.38 -4.01 -15.76
CA SER A 227 -42.72 -3.79 -16.31
C SER A 227 -43.39 -2.49 -15.86
N ASP A 228 -42.94 -1.90 -14.74
CA ASP A 228 -43.52 -0.69 -14.17
C ASP A 228 -42.80 0.58 -14.64
N VAL A 229 -41.70 0.40 -15.44
CA VAL A 229 -40.96 1.51 -16.03
C VAL A 229 -41.66 1.95 -17.33
N ASP A 230 -42.18 3.16 -17.30
CA ASP A 230 -42.78 3.78 -18.50
C ASP A 230 -41.65 4.12 -19.50
N LEU A 231 -41.44 3.26 -20.47
CA LEU A 231 -40.49 3.43 -21.55
C LEU A 231 -40.93 4.42 -22.63
N SER A 232 -42.15 4.95 -22.51
CA SER A 232 -42.68 5.95 -23.45
C SER A 232 -42.21 7.37 -23.14
N GLN A 233 -41.67 7.60 -21.95
CA GLN A 233 -41.08 8.89 -21.56
C GLN A 233 -39.75 9.10 -22.25
N THR A 234 -39.76 9.84 -23.35
CA THR A 234 -38.56 10.29 -24.06
C THR A 234 -38.31 11.76 -23.75
N LEU A 235 -37.13 12.07 -23.28
CA LEU A 235 -36.63 13.45 -23.19
C LEU A 235 -36.23 13.94 -24.58
N SER A 236 -36.70 15.10 -24.99
CA SER A 236 -36.19 15.74 -26.18
C SER A 236 -34.70 16.10 -25.96
N LYS A 237 -33.91 16.16 -27.06
CA LYS A 237 -32.51 16.52 -26.98
C LYS A 237 -32.28 17.86 -26.26
N LYS A 238 -33.21 18.79 -26.37
CA LYS A 238 -33.18 20.12 -25.75
C LYS A 238 -33.36 20.04 -24.24
N GLU A 239 -34.28 19.20 -23.76
CA GLU A 239 -34.51 18.96 -22.32
C GLU A 239 -33.34 18.20 -21.68
N TYR A 240 -32.80 17.20 -22.37
CA TYR A 240 -31.60 16.48 -21.92
C TYR A 240 -30.40 17.40 -21.72
N LEU A 241 -30.11 18.29 -22.71
CA LEU A 241 -29.00 19.24 -22.62
C LEU A 241 -29.18 20.21 -21.44
N LYS A 242 -30.42 20.67 -21.20
CA LYS A 242 -30.73 21.55 -20.06
C LYS A 242 -30.47 20.89 -18.69
N ILE A 243 -30.81 19.60 -18.55
CA ILE A 243 -30.55 18.83 -17.30
C ILE A 243 -29.05 18.58 -17.09
N VAL A 244 -28.26 18.45 -18.18
CA VAL A 244 -26.80 18.23 -18.09
C VAL A 244 -26.06 19.52 -17.77
N GLU A 245 -26.55 20.70 -18.20
CA GLU A 245 -25.95 21.99 -17.90
C GLU A 245 -26.25 22.48 -16.45
N GLU A 246 -27.31 21.99 -15.82
CA GLU A 246 -27.68 22.34 -14.43
C GLU A 246 -26.98 21.47 -13.34
N LYS A 247 -26.10 20.52 -13.72
CA LYS A 247 -25.30 19.67 -12.82
C LYS A 247 -23.80 19.94 -12.93
#